data_4fcc0d765f485f2d8ee71d156a0ddd49
#
_entry.id   4fcc0d765f485f2d8ee71d156a0ddd49
#
_cell.length_a   1.000
_cell.length_b   1.000
_cell.length_c   1.000
_cell.angle_alpha   90.00
_cell.angle_beta   90.00
_cell.angle_gamma   90.00
#
_symmetry.space_group_name_H-M   'P 1'
#
loop_
_entity.id
_entity.type
_entity.pdbx_description
1 polymer ?
#
loop_
_entity_poly.entity_id
_entity_poly.type
_entity_poly.pdbx_seq_one_letter_code
_entity_poly.pdbx_strand_id
1 'polypeptide(L)'
;MFYTAQSGIWQTVWYEWVPDIYIERLHITPLYDESNVEVELFTNEKEDEYQQCKVVIYENEVPVSELTVTGMRKVVLPVPDMHSWSPVDPFLYQMIITYGEDQIAGYFGMRCFSVEKDENNIPRLCLNHVPYFQNGILDQGYYPESLLTPVSDEAMIQDIQMAKKHGFNMIRKHCKIEPMRWYYHCDRLGMLVWQDMINGGEEYHMLYTSYIPTVFKGLRKLKDNHYGLMSRKNPKGRREWKKECLETVEQLYNCTCICTWVLFNEGWGQFDAVENTEMVRSHDRTRLIDAHSG
;
A
#
# COMPACT_ATOMS: atom_id res chain seq x y z
N MET A 1 -11.39 -20.32 3.85
CA MET A 1 -11.73 -19.94 2.46
C MET A 1 -11.52 -21.11 1.55
N PHE A 2 -12.44 -21.31 0.59
CA PHE A 2 -12.46 -22.51 -0.23
C PHE A 2 -12.27 -22.10 -1.70
N TYR A 3 -11.08 -21.54 -1.99
CA TYR A 3 -10.71 -21.25 -3.37
C TYR A 3 -10.05 -22.46 -4.01
N THR A 4 -10.20 -22.58 -5.32
CA THR A 4 -9.48 -23.58 -6.11
C THR A 4 -7.99 -23.33 -5.98
N ALA A 5 -7.25 -24.38 -5.60
CA ALA A 5 -5.79 -24.28 -5.53
C ALA A 5 -5.21 -24.03 -6.92
N GLN A 6 -4.28 -23.10 -6.99
CA GLN A 6 -3.53 -22.82 -8.21
C GLN A 6 -2.06 -22.60 -7.88
N SER A 7 -1.23 -22.78 -8.88
CA SER A 7 0.22 -22.60 -8.79
C SER A 7 0.75 -21.98 -10.07
N GLY A 8 1.93 -21.37 -9.97
CA GLY A 8 2.60 -20.71 -11.08
C GLY A 8 2.66 -19.19 -10.91
N ILE A 9 3.17 -18.52 -11.93
CA ILE A 9 3.26 -17.04 -11.98
C ILE A 9 1.91 -16.51 -12.47
N TRP A 10 1.18 -15.83 -11.61
CA TRP A 10 -0.18 -15.34 -11.91
C TRP A 10 -0.27 -13.82 -12.08
N GLN A 11 0.84 -13.09 -11.82
CA GLN A 11 0.95 -11.66 -12.07
C GLN A 11 1.74 -11.37 -13.35
N THR A 12 1.74 -10.11 -13.76
CA THR A 12 2.43 -9.65 -14.96
C THR A 12 3.92 -9.91 -14.88
N VAL A 13 4.50 -10.44 -15.97
CA VAL A 13 5.93 -10.56 -16.16
C VAL A 13 6.32 -9.70 -17.35
N TRP A 14 7.37 -8.90 -17.19
CA TRP A 14 7.90 -8.03 -18.23
C TRP A 14 9.43 -8.07 -18.23
N TYR A 15 10.01 -7.56 -19.26
CA TYR A 15 11.43 -7.25 -19.32
C TYR A 15 11.61 -5.86 -19.96
N GLU A 16 12.70 -5.21 -19.62
CA GLU A 16 13.06 -3.88 -20.12
C GLU A 16 14.54 -3.80 -20.39
N TRP A 17 14.91 -2.93 -21.33
CA TRP A 17 16.28 -2.58 -21.59
C TRP A 17 16.63 -1.34 -20.77
N VAL A 18 17.70 -1.46 -20.00
CA VAL A 18 18.16 -0.40 -19.11
C VAL A 18 19.62 -0.07 -19.42
N PRO A 19 20.11 1.16 -19.16
CA PRO A 19 21.52 1.49 -19.23
C PRO A 19 22.31 0.74 -18.13
N ASP A 20 23.66 0.87 -18.14
CA ASP A 20 24.52 0.21 -17.14
C ASP A 20 24.19 0.67 -15.72
N ILE A 21 23.83 1.95 -15.53
CA ILE A 21 23.34 2.51 -14.27
C ILE A 21 21.88 2.88 -14.47
N TYR A 22 21.00 2.30 -13.67
CA TYR A 22 19.54 2.48 -13.78
C TYR A 22 18.86 2.56 -12.42
N ILE A 23 17.62 3.06 -12.44
CA ILE A 23 16.74 3.17 -11.28
C ILE A 23 16.02 1.85 -11.09
N GLU A 24 16.34 1.14 -10.01
CA GLU A 24 15.65 -0.10 -9.65
C GLU A 24 14.29 0.16 -9.02
N ARG A 25 14.16 1.27 -8.28
CA ARG A 25 12.99 1.57 -7.46
C ARG A 25 12.92 3.03 -7.08
N LEU A 26 11.70 3.49 -6.78
CA LEU A 26 11.39 4.83 -6.28
C LEU A 26 10.56 4.79 -5.01
N HIS A 27 10.80 5.72 -4.10
CA HIS A 27 9.80 6.17 -3.13
C HIS A 27 9.38 7.60 -3.48
N ILE A 28 8.08 7.80 -3.66
CA ILE A 28 7.46 9.11 -3.86
C ILE A 28 6.58 9.38 -2.63
N THR A 29 6.99 10.31 -1.79
CA THR A 29 6.35 10.59 -0.51
C THR A 29 5.74 11.99 -0.52
N PRO A 30 4.42 12.14 -0.59
CA PRO A 30 3.77 13.43 -0.40
C PRO A 30 4.02 13.99 1.00
N LEU A 31 4.61 15.16 1.09
CA LEU A 31 4.75 15.96 2.30
C LEU A 31 3.62 17.00 2.29
N TYR A 32 2.40 16.53 2.59
CA TYR A 32 1.15 17.24 2.35
C TYR A 32 1.12 18.61 3.02
N ASP A 33 1.47 18.68 4.31
CA ASP A 33 1.41 19.90 5.11
C ASP A 33 2.41 20.97 4.65
N GLU A 34 3.46 20.53 3.95
CA GLU A 34 4.53 21.38 3.44
C GLU A 34 4.30 21.76 1.97
N SER A 35 3.25 21.20 1.34
CA SER A 35 3.02 21.32 -0.12
C SER A 35 4.24 20.90 -0.92
N ASN A 36 4.91 19.83 -0.50
CA ASN A 36 6.10 19.28 -1.11
C ASN A 36 5.92 17.80 -1.45
N VAL A 37 6.79 17.29 -2.29
CA VAL A 37 6.96 15.85 -2.51
C VAL A 37 8.43 15.48 -2.37
N GLU A 38 8.69 14.43 -1.60
CA GLU A 38 10.00 13.81 -1.48
C GLU A 38 10.12 12.66 -2.49
N VAL A 39 11.20 12.62 -3.23
CA VAL A 39 11.53 11.53 -4.17
C VAL A 39 12.86 10.92 -3.76
N GLU A 40 12.87 9.63 -3.49
CA GLU A 40 14.04 8.85 -3.16
C GLU A 40 14.28 7.76 -4.20
N LEU A 41 15.48 7.72 -4.75
CA LEU A 41 15.91 6.81 -5.81
C LEU A 41 16.73 5.67 -5.22
N PHE A 42 16.45 4.46 -5.67
CA PHE A 42 17.27 3.28 -5.40
C PHE A 42 17.79 2.77 -6.76
N THR A 43 19.10 2.70 -6.89
CA THR A 43 19.78 2.35 -8.14
C THR A 43 20.57 1.06 -7.96
N ASN A 44 20.91 0.39 -9.05
CA ASN A 44 21.71 -0.83 -9.04
C ASN A 44 23.16 -0.61 -8.55
N GLU A 45 23.64 0.63 -8.55
CA GLU A 45 24.95 1.00 -7.98
C GLU A 45 24.79 1.67 -6.62
N LYS A 46 25.71 1.37 -5.70
CA LYS A 46 25.65 1.87 -4.32
C LYS A 46 26.12 3.31 -4.16
N GLU A 47 27.05 3.77 -4.97
CA GLU A 47 27.65 5.11 -4.88
C GLU A 47 27.95 5.63 -6.28
N ASP A 48 27.30 6.72 -6.67
CA ASP A 48 27.68 7.51 -7.84
C ASP A 48 27.52 8.99 -7.51
N GLU A 49 28.62 9.60 -7.07
CA GLU A 49 28.68 11.01 -6.70
C GLU A 49 28.58 11.96 -7.91
N TYR A 50 28.63 11.44 -9.12
CA TYR A 50 28.73 12.23 -10.36
C TYR A 50 27.46 12.23 -11.20
N GLN A 51 26.54 11.29 -10.96
CA GLN A 51 25.31 11.21 -11.75
C GLN A 51 24.38 12.38 -11.46
N GLN A 52 23.84 12.93 -12.54
CA GLN A 52 22.83 13.98 -12.48
C GLN A 52 21.45 13.33 -12.29
N CYS A 53 20.73 13.80 -11.28
CA CYS A 53 19.33 13.48 -11.05
C CYS A 53 18.47 14.70 -11.42
N LYS A 54 17.57 14.53 -12.36
CA LYS A 54 16.59 15.54 -12.74
C LYS A 54 15.18 14.99 -12.47
N VAL A 55 14.37 15.76 -11.74
CA VAL A 55 12.96 15.45 -11.48
C VAL A 55 12.10 16.59 -11.98
N VAL A 56 11.09 16.29 -12.79
CA VAL A 56 10.10 17.25 -13.28
C VAL A 56 8.71 16.79 -12.92
N ILE A 57 7.93 17.65 -12.30
CA ILE A 57 6.52 17.42 -11.93
C ILE A 57 5.64 18.16 -12.93
N TYR A 58 4.60 17.48 -13.39
CA TYR A 58 3.63 18.02 -14.34
C TYR A 58 2.22 18.00 -13.75
N GLU A 59 1.50 19.09 -14.00
CA GLU A 59 0.06 19.19 -13.84
C GLU A 59 -0.59 19.36 -15.21
N ASN A 60 -1.42 18.38 -15.63
CA ASN A 60 -2.06 18.41 -16.95
C ASN A 60 -1.06 18.71 -18.10
N GLU A 61 0.05 17.98 -18.12
CA GLU A 61 1.13 18.11 -19.11
C GLU A 61 1.97 19.42 -19.01
N VAL A 62 1.64 20.32 -18.09
CA VAL A 62 2.40 21.55 -17.86
C VAL A 62 3.41 21.32 -16.72
N PRO A 63 4.71 21.62 -16.91
CA PRO A 63 5.68 21.49 -15.81
C PRO A 63 5.41 22.55 -14.74
N VAL A 64 5.24 22.12 -13.50
CA VAL A 64 4.95 23.00 -12.35
C VAL A 64 6.11 23.06 -11.35
N SER A 65 6.99 22.06 -11.38
CA SER A 65 8.18 22.05 -10.53
C SER A 65 9.29 21.26 -11.21
N GLU A 66 10.53 21.71 -11.06
CA GLU A 66 11.71 21.04 -11.61
C GLU A 66 12.89 21.21 -10.66
N LEU A 67 13.66 20.14 -10.50
CA LEU A 67 14.91 20.16 -9.75
C LEU A 67 15.96 19.31 -10.47
N THR A 68 17.18 19.84 -10.55
CA THR A 68 18.34 19.10 -11.04
C THR A 68 19.45 19.18 -10.00
N VAL A 69 19.96 18.03 -9.59
CA VAL A 69 21.03 17.90 -8.60
C VAL A 69 22.04 16.85 -9.05
N THR A 70 23.23 16.87 -8.46
CA THR A 70 24.29 15.88 -8.75
C THR A 70 24.65 15.15 -7.47
N GLY A 71 24.85 13.83 -7.55
CA GLY A 71 25.24 12.99 -6.42
C GLY A 71 24.16 12.80 -5.35
N MET A 72 22.91 13.19 -5.62
CA MET A 72 21.81 13.07 -4.68
C MET A 72 20.76 12.09 -5.21
N ARG A 73 20.35 11.17 -4.35
CA ARG A 73 19.28 10.18 -4.63
C ARG A 73 17.99 10.47 -3.88
N LYS A 74 18.01 11.47 -3.02
CA LYS A 74 16.84 11.92 -2.26
C LYS A 74 16.69 13.42 -2.40
N VAL A 75 15.56 13.84 -2.92
CA VAL A 75 15.28 15.25 -3.23
C VAL A 75 13.86 15.60 -2.78
N VAL A 76 13.66 16.87 -2.46
CA VAL A 76 12.34 17.43 -2.11
C VAL A 76 12.03 18.55 -3.09
N LEU A 77 10.84 18.48 -3.71
CA LEU A 77 10.36 19.48 -4.65
C LEU A 77 9.07 20.12 -4.13
N PRO A 78 8.89 21.44 -4.29
CA PRO A 78 7.62 22.09 -4.01
C PRO A 78 6.56 21.68 -5.03
N VAL A 79 5.31 21.62 -4.59
CA VAL A 79 4.11 21.45 -5.42
C VAL A 79 3.28 22.72 -5.26
N PRO A 80 3.55 23.77 -6.07
CA PRO A 80 2.84 25.05 -5.98
C PRO A 80 1.35 24.88 -6.23
N ASP A 81 0.53 25.67 -5.53
CA ASP A 81 -0.95 25.64 -5.67
C ASP A 81 -1.54 24.22 -5.61
N MET A 82 -1.02 23.44 -4.67
CA MET A 82 -1.24 22.01 -4.53
C MET A 82 -2.69 21.58 -4.70
N HIS A 83 -2.95 20.71 -5.68
CA HIS A 83 -4.22 20.04 -5.89
C HIS A 83 -4.26 18.73 -5.10
N SER A 84 -5.13 18.64 -4.12
CA SER A 84 -5.23 17.47 -3.24
C SER A 84 -5.95 16.32 -3.91
N TRP A 85 -5.43 15.11 -3.76
CA TRP A 85 -6.13 13.89 -4.15
C TRP A 85 -7.22 13.52 -3.14
N SER A 86 -8.39 13.12 -3.63
CA SER A 86 -9.45 12.52 -2.83
C SER A 86 -10.32 11.57 -3.66
N PRO A 87 -11.18 10.71 -3.06
CA PRO A 87 -12.10 9.87 -3.81
C PRO A 87 -13.10 10.60 -4.70
N VAL A 88 -13.40 11.86 -4.42
CA VAL A 88 -14.31 12.69 -5.22
C VAL A 88 -13.56 13.52 -6.26
N ASP A 89 -12.29 13.76 -6.06
CA ASP A 89 -11.40 14.49 -6.94
C ASP A 89 -10.02 13.79 -6.97
N PRO A 90 -9.90 12.70 -7.76
CA PRO A 90 -8.71 11.85 -7.74
C PRO A 90 -7.60 12.39 -8.65
N PHE A 91 -7.17 13.61 -8.37
CA PHE A 91 -6.13 14.29 -9.13
C PHE A 91 -4.77 13.64 -8.93
N LEU A 92 -4.06 13.35 -10.02
CA LEU A 92 -2.72 12.75 -10.02
C LEU A 92 -1.75 13.64 -10.80
N TYR A 93 -0.69 14.05 -10.13
CA TYR A 93 0.47 14.67 -10.77
C TYR A 93 1.27 13.63 -11.52
N GLN A 94 1.78 13.98 -12.70
CA GLN A 94 2.74 13.17 -13.43
C GLN A 94 4.16 13.58 -13.04
N MET A 95 5.10 12.66 -13.12
CA MET A 95 6.50 12.90 -12.79
C MET A 95 7.40 12.21 -13.81
N ILE A 96 8.41 12.91 -14.28
CA ILE A 96 9.51 12.33 -15.05
C ILE A 96 10.79 12.47 -14.24
N ILE A 97 11.49 11.36 -14.08
CA ILE A 97 12.73 11.27 -13.33
C ILE A 97 13.81 10.77 -14.29
N THR A 98 14.89 11.53 -14.40
CA THR A 98 16.07 11.17 -15.18
C THR A 98 17.26 11.02 -14.24
N TYR A 99 17.96 9.90 -14.32
CA TYR A 99 19.18 9.64 -13.56
C TYR A 99 20.26 9.15 -14.52
N GLY A 100 21.21 10.02 -14.82
CA GLY A 100 22.18 9.77 -15.88
C GLY A 100 21.50 9.56 -17.24
N GLU A 101 21.65 8.37 -17.81
CA GLU A 101 21.04 7.97 -19.08
C GLU A 101 19.65 7.29 -18.89
N ASP A 102 19.30 6.92 -17.66
CA ASP A 102 17.99 6.29 -17.37
C ASP A 102 16.90 7.33 -17.18
N GLN A 103 15.70 7.01 -17.68
CA GLN A 103 14.53 7.85 -17.53
C GLN A 103 13.28 7.01 -17.26
N ILE A 104 12.59 7.37 -16.20
CA ILE A 104 11.34 6.72 -15.82
C ILE A 104 10.22 7.75 -15.66
N ALA A 105 8.99 7.30 -15.91
CA ALA A 105 7.78 8.06 -15.65
C ALA A 105 7.03 7.49 -14.45
N GLY A 106 6.52 8.36 -13.61
CA GLY A 106 5.71 8.02 -12.44
C GLY A 106 4.55 8.98 -12.28
N TYR A 107 3.78 8.77 -11.21
CA TYR A 107 2.71 9.66 -10.79
C TYR A 107 2.54 9.63 -9.28
N PHE A 108 1.87 10.62 -8.72
CA PHE A 108 1.50 10.66 -7.31
C PHE A 108 0.27 11.53 -7.08
N GLY A 109 -0.43 11.29 -5.98
CA GLY A 109 -1.47 12.19 -5.49
C GLY A 109 -1.02 12.87 -4.21
N MET A 110 -1.24 14.17 -4.10
CA MET A 110 -1.01 14.92 -2.87
C MET A 110 -2.12 14.60 -1.87
N ARG A 111 -1.80 13.83 -0.85
CA ARG A 111 -2.76 13.38 0.17
C ARG A 111 -2.06 13.10 1.50
N CYS A 112 -2.84 13.15 2.59
CA CYS A 112 -2.41 12.77 3.93
C CYS A 112 -3.50 11.93 4.61
N PHE A 113 -3.08 10.88 5.32
CA PHE A 113 -3.96 10.04 6.14
C PHE A 113 -3.56 10.17 7.60
N SER A 114 -4.52 10.50 8.45
CA SER A 114 -4.27 10.72 9.88
C SER A 114 -5.43 10.20 10.75
N VAL A 115 -5.17 10.12 12.06
CA VAL A 115 -6.20 9.96 13.06
C VAL A 115 -6.19 11.22 13.91
N GLU A 116 -7.25 12.01 13.83
CA GLU A 116 -7.39 13.27 14.52
C GLU A 116 -8.65 13.30 15.40
N LYS A 117 -8.64 14.14 16.42
CA LYS A 117 -9.81 14.29 17.29
C LYS A 117 -10.76 15.32 16.72
N ASP A 118 -12.04 14.96 16.64
CA ASP A 118 -13.10 15.89 16.29
C ASP A 118 -13.40 16.89 17.44
N GLU A 119 -14.34 17.78 17.22
CA GLU A 119 -14.79 18.78 18.20
C GLU A 119 -15.29 18.18 19.54
N ASN A 120 -15.70 16.92 19.51
CA ASN A 120 -16.13 16.15 20.68
C ASN A 120 -14.99 15.32 21.30
N ASN A 121 -13.74 15.56 20.90
CA ASN A 121 -12.54 14.83 21.32
C ASN A 121 -12.57 13.33 20.97
N ILE A 122 -13.34 12.93 19.94
CA ILE A 122 -13.46 11.57 19.45
C ILE A 122 -12.45 11.37 18.31
N PRO A 123 -11.59 10.33 18.35
CA PRO A 123 -10.68 10.03 17.26
C PRO A 123 -11.45 9.71 15.97
N ARG A 124 -11.06 10.32 14.86
CA ARG A 124 -11.62 10.10 13.52
C ARG A 124 -10.51 9.77 12.55
N LEU A 125 -10.83 8.89 11.60
CA LEU A 125 -10.01 8.72 10.42
C LEU A 125 -10.17 9.97 9.56
N CYS A 126 -9.05 10.57 9.16
CA CYS A 126 -9.03 11.78 8.35
C CYS A 126 -8.32 11.53 7.01
N LEU A 127 -8.80 12.19 5.99
CA LEU A 127 -8.15 12.38 4.71
C LEU A 127 -7.91 13.88 4.54
N ASN A 128 -6.65 14.29 4.33
CA ASN A 128 -6.27 15.69 4.19
C ASN A 128 -6.77 16.55 5.37
N HIS A 129 -6.61 16.01 6.60
CA HIS A 129 -7.07 16.61 7.88
C HIS A 129 -8.59 16.75 8.05
N VAL A 130 -9.39 16.28 7.11
CA VAL A 130 -10.85 16.29 7.20
C VAL A 130 -11.35 14.91 7.59
N PRO A 131 -12.20 14.80 8.64
CA PRO A 131 -12.82 13.53 8.99
C PRO A 131 -13.51 12.90 7.78
N TYR A 132 -13.10 11.68 7.45
CA TYR A 132 -13.59 10.99 6.26
C TYR A 132 -14.11 9.60 6.63
N PHE A 133 -15.43 9.40 6.49
CA PHE A 133 -16.04 8.11 6.76
C PHE A 133 -15.74 7.14 5.62
N GLN A 134 -15.06 6.04 5.96
CA GLN A 134 -14.67 5.00 5.01
C GLN A 134 -15.76 3.94 4.95
N ASN A 135 -16.68 4.10 4.01
CA ASN A 135 -17.75 3.13 3.72
C ASN A 135 -17.23 2.11 2.71
N GLY A 136 -16.85 0.92 3.18
CA GLY A 136 -16.12 -0.04 2.40
C GLY A 136 -16.75 -1.41 2.25
N ILE A 137 -16.21 -2.16 1.28
CA ILE A 137 -16.51 -3.57 1.05
C ILE A 137 -15.23 -4.40 1.14
N LEU A 138 -15.38 -5.67 1.51
CA LEU A 138 -14.32 -6.67 1.43
C LEU A 138 -14.23 -7.22 0.02
N ASP A 139 -13.03 -7.27 -0.54
CA ASP A 139 -12.75 -7.86 -1.85
C ASP A 139 -11.55 -8.79 -1.77
N GLN A 140 -11.69 -9.99 -2.28
CA GLN A 140 -10.65 -11.02 -2.30
C GLN A 140 -10.06 -11.24 -3.70
N GLY A 141 -10.55 -10.53 -4.70
CA GLY A 141 -10.00 -10.52 -6.07
C GLY A 141 -9.97 -11.90 -6.73
N TYR A 142 -11.05 -12.67 -6.60
CA TYR A 142 -11.16 -13.99 -7.18
C TYR A 142 -12.20 -13.99 -8.31
N TYR A 143 -11.76 -14.33 -9.51
CA TYR A 143 -12.57 -14.30 -10.73
C TYR A 143 -13.00 -15.72 -11.09
N PRO A 144 -14.29 -15.95 -11.47
CA PRO A 144 -14.77 -17.30 -11.80
C PRO A 144 -14.02 -17.93 -12.98
N GLU A 145 -13.63 -17.14 -13.97
CA GLU A 145 -13.02 -17.61 -15.21
C GLU A 145 -11.50 -17.77 -15.11
N SER A 146 -10.85 -16.89 -14.35
CA SER A 146 -9.39 -16.74 -14.36
C SER A 146 -8.73 -16.83 -12.97
N LEU A 147 -9.53 -17.13 -11.97
CA LEU A 147 -9.12 -17.36 -10.57
C LEU A 147 -8.47 -16.11 -9.95
N LEU A 148 -7.17 -16.14 -9.69
CA LEU A 148 -6.48 -14.99 -9.07
C LEU A 148 -6.09 -13.89 -10.06
N THR A 149 -6.10 -14.17 -11.37
CA THR A 149 -5.71 -13.18 -12.38
C THR A 149 -6.95 -12.45 -12.91
N PRO A 150 -7.00 -11.12 -12.87
CA PRO A 150 -8.07 -10.37 -13.54
C PRO A 150 -8.11 -10.69 -15.04
N VAL A 151 -9.30 -10.89 -15.59
CA VAL A 151 -9.48 -11.23 -17.03
C VAL A 151 -9.06 -10.09 -17.95
N SER A 152 -9.20 -8.84 -17.52
CA SER A 152 -8.77 -7.65 -18.24
C SER A 152 -8.73 -6.42 -17.34
N ASP A 153 -8.21 -5.30 -17.85
CA ASP A 153 -8.24 -4.00 -17.16
C ASP A 153 -9.68 -3.51 -17.00
N GLU A 154 -10.53 -3.74 -18.00
CA GLU A 154 -11.94 -3.35 -17.97
C GLU A 154 -12.69 -4.06 -16.83
N ALA A 155 -12.37 -5.34 -16.55
CA ALA A 155 -12.96 -6.06 -15.42
C ALA A 155 -12.59 -5.41 -14.09
N MET A 156 -11.31 -5.05 -13.89
CA MET A 156 -10.87 -4.33 -12.71
C MET A 156 -11.55 -2.97 -12.56
N ILE A 157 -11.63 -2.22 -13.65
CA ILE A 157 -12.30 -0.91 -13.69
C ILE A 157 -13.78 -1.05 -13.34
N GLN A 158 -14.46 -2.04 -13.91
CA GLN A 158 -15.89 -2.29 -13.66
C GLN A 158 -16.16 -2.61 -12.19
N ASP A 159 -15.33 -3.43 -11.55
CA ASP A 159 -15.47 -3.76 -10.12
C ASP A 159 -15.35 -2.52 -9.25
N ILE A 160 -14.34 -1.68 -9.50
CA ILE A 160 -14.13 -0.42 -8.77
C ILE A 160 -15.31 0.54 -8.99
N GLN A 161 -15.74 0.71 -10.24
CA GLN A 161 -16.87 1.58 -10.59
C GLN A 161 -18.20 1.06 -10.02
N MET A 162 -18.38 -0.26 -9.98
CA MET A 162 -19.56 -0.88 -9.37
C MET A 162 -19.60 -0.59 -7.86
N ALA A 163 -18.48 -0.72 -7.16
CA ALA A 163 -18.38 -0.35 -5.75
C ALA A 163 -18.75 1.13 -5.54
N LYS A 164 -18.17 2.05 -6.32
CA LYS A 164 -18.50 3.49 -6.26
C LYS A 164 -19.97 3.76 -6.53
N LYS A 165 -20.55 3.13 -7.54
CA LYS A 165 -21.98 3.27 -7.91
C LYS A 165 -22.92 2.87 -6.76
N HIS A 166 -22.51 1.91 -5.92
CA HIS A 166 -23.26 1.50 -4.75
C HIS A 166 -22.96 2.32 -3.49
N GLY A 167 -22.20 3.41 -3.63
CA GLY A 167 -21.91 4.34 -2.54
C GLY A 167 -20.71 3.95 -1.69
N PHE A 168 -19.93 2.96 -2.07
CA PHE A 168 -18.67 2.63 -1.40
C PHE A 168 -17.54 3.57 -1.86
N ASN A 169 -16.72 3.99 -0.92
CA ASN A 169 -15.55 4.83 -1.16
C ASN A 169 -14.23 4.16 -0.76
N MET A 170 -14.31 2.91 -0.29
CA MET A 170 -13.18 2.11 0.15
C MET A 170 -13.37 0.64 -0.22
N ILE A 171 -12.28 -0.02 -0.61
CA ILE A 171 -12.20 -1.46 -0.79
C ILE A 171 -11.13 -2.00 0.16
N ARG A 172 -11.49 -2.99 1.00
CA ARG A 172 -10.50 -3.75 1.74
C ARG A 172 -10.07 -4.94 0.91
N LYS A 173 -8.84 -4.89 0.39
CA LYS A 173 -8.24 -5.99 -0.36
C LYS A 173 -7.70 -7.03 0.61
N HIS A 174 -8.40 -8.15 0.69
CA HIS A 174 -8.15 -9.23 1.64
C HIS A 174 -7.50 -10.43 0.96
N CYS A 175 -6.52 -11.05 1.63
CA CYS A 175 -5.84 -12.29 1.21
C CYS A 175 -5.04 -12.23 -0.09
N LYS A 176 -4.89 -11.07 -0.72
CA LYS A 176 -4.31 -10.94 -2.04
C LYS A 176 -3.63 -9.59 -2.24
N ILE A 177 -2.54 -9.59 -2.99
CA ILE A 177 -1.95 -8.40 -3.60
C ILE A 177 -2.34 -8.43 -5.07
N GLU A 178 -2.99 -7.38 -5.55
CA GLU A 178 -3.39 -7.27 -6.95
C GLU A 178 -2.21 -6.89 -7.86
N PRO A 179 -2.34 -7.07 -9.19
CA PRO A 179 -1.42 -6.44 -10.14
C PRO A 179 -1.42 -4.90 -9.95
N MET A 180 -0.24 -4.28 -10.14
CA MET A 180 -0.07 -2.82 -9.94
C MET A 180 -1.11 -1.97 -10.69
N ARG A 181 -1.59 -2.45 -11.85
CA ARG A 181 -2.64 -1.78 -12.64
C ARG A 181 -3.96 -1.62 -11.88
N TRP A 182 -4.31 -2.56 -10.99
CA TRP A 182 -5.51 -2.44 -10.18
C TRP A 182 -5.40 -1.25 -9.21
N TYR A 183 -4.26 -1.08 -8.55
CA TYR A 183 -4.03 0.08 -7.66
C TYR A 183 -4.01 1.39 -8.46
N TYR A 184 -3.39 1.40 -9.64
CA TYR A 184 -3.46 2.56 -10.54
C TYR A 184 -4.91 2.92 -10.89
N HIS A 185 -5.76 1.92 -11.13
CA HIS A 185 -7.17 2.18 -11.37
C HIS A 185 -7.90 2.71 -10.12
N CYS A 186 -7.55 2.25 -8.92
CA CYS A 186 -8.05 2.85 -7.67
C CYS A 186 -7.57 4.30 -7.50
N ASP A 187 -6.30 4.57 -7.80
CA ASP A 187 -5.71 5.92 -7.71
C ASP A 187 -6.45 6.91 -8.61
N ARG A 188 -6.61 6.59 -9.89
CA ARG A 188 -7.23 7.50 -10.87
C ARG A 188 -8.76 7.56 -10.83
N LEU A 189 -9.41 6.55 -10.28
CA LEU A 189 -10.85 6.52 -10.11
C LEU A 189 -11.29 7.01 -8.72
N GLY A 190 -10.37 7.22 -7.80
CA GLY A 190 -10.65 7.69 -6.46
C GLY A 190 -11.34 6.64 -5.60
N MET A 191 -10.66 5.52 -5.33
CA MET A 191 -11.11 4.48 -4.42
C MET A 191 -10.06 4.27 -3.34
N LEU A 192 -10.41 4.48 -2.07
CA LEU A 192 -9.51 4.16 -0.97
C LEU A 192 -9.29 2.64 -0.87
N VAL A 193 -8.10 2.24 -0.45
CA VAL A 193 -7.74 0.84 -0.29
C VAL A 193 -7.20 0.59 1.13
N TRP A 194 -7.77 -0.39 1.81
CA TRP A 194 -7.14 -1.08 2.92
C TRP A 194 -6.48 -2.33 2.37
N GLN A 195 -5.19 -2.44 2.55
CA GLN A 195 -4.42 -3.57 2.04
C GLN A 195 -4.04 -4.51 3.16
N ASP A 196 -4.61 -5.70 3.14
CA ASP A 196 -4.22 -6.77 4.05
C ASP A 196 -2.90 -7.39 3.62
N MET A 197 -2.05 -7.70 4.59
CA MET A 197 -0.87 -8.52 4.36
C MET A 197 -1.26 -9.96 4.09
N ILE A 198 -0.51 -10.65 3.24
CA ILE A 198 -0.72 -12.06 2.96
C ILE A 198 -0.49 -12.83 4.25
N ASN A 199 -1.53 -13.48 4.72
CA ASN A 199 -1.47 -14.22 5.97
C ASN A 199 -1.36 -15.71 5.68
N GLY A 200 -0.21 -16.27 5.97
CA GLY A 200 0.06 -17.70 5.91
C GLY A 200 0.40 -18.24 7.30
N GLY A 201 0.56 -19.54 7.44
CA GLY A 201 0.93 -20.18 8.69
C GLY A 201 0.79 -21.68 8.60
N GLU A 202 0.87 -22.34 9.75
CA GLU A 202 0.53 -23.74 9.92
C GLU A 202 -0.99 -23.91 9.96
N GLU A 203 -1.50 -25.13 9.98
CA GLU A 203 -2.91 -25.43 10.15
C GLU A 203 -3.48 -24.71 11.39
N TYR A 204 -4.61 -24.00 11.21
CA TYR A 204 -5.18 -23.19 12.27
C TYR A 204 -5.94 -24.05 13.29
N HIS A 205 -5.64 -23.84 14.56
CA HIS A 205 -6.40 -24.41 15.66
C HIS A 205 -7.68 -23.61 15.89
N MET A 206 -8.73 -23.90 15.16
CA MET A 206 -10.01 -23.20 15.18
C MET A 206 -10.54 -22.91 16.59
N LEU A 207 -10.28 -23.81 17.54
CA LEU A 207 -10.68 -23.63 18.93
C LEU A 207 -10.08 -22.36 19.54
N TYR A 208 -8.79 -22.11 19.30
CA TYR A 208 -8.04 -20.98 19.89
C TYR A 208 -8.13 -19.71 19.05
N THR A 209 -8.18 -19.84 17.74
CA THR A 209 -8.16 -18.68 16.84
C THR A 209 -9.55 -18.10 16.60
N SER A 210 -10.62 -18.89 16.74
CA SER A 210 -11.98 -18.47 16.43
C SER A 210 -12.96 -18.69 17.60
N TYR A 211 -13.17 -19.94 18.04
CA TYR A 211 -14.26 -20.25 18.99
C TYR A 211 -14.05 -19.62 20.36
N ILE A 212 -12.86 -19.74 20.95
CA ILE A 212 -12.58 -19.23 22.29
C ILE A 212 -12.69 -17.70 22.34
N PRO A 213 -12.05 -16.92 21.44
CA PRO A 213 -12.20 -15.47 21.46
C PRO A 213 -13.63 -14.98 21.23
N THR A 214 -14.42 -15.72 20.46
CA THR A 214 -15.83 -15.38 20.21
C THR A 214 -16.70 -15.61 21.43
N VAL A 215 -16.52 -16.72 22.14
CA VAL A 215 -17.37 -17.12 23.28
C VAL A 215 -16.91 -16.50 24.60
N PHE A 216 -15.61 -16.43 24.81
CA PHE A 216 -15.03 -15.98 26.08
C PHE A 216 -14.28 -14.64 25.92
N LYS A 217 -15.00 -13.53 26.03
CA LYS A 217 -14.43 -12.16 25.92
C LYS A 217 -13.19 -11.92 26.81
N GLY A 218 -13.06 -12.62 27.95
CA GLY A 218 -11.92 -12.50 28.86
C GLY A 218 -10.61 -13.09 28.32
N LEU A 219 -10.67 -14.02 27.36
CA LEU A 219 -9.50 -14.64 26.73
C LEU A 219 -8.92 -13.83 25.56
N ARG A 220 -9.56 -12.72 25.17
CA ARG A 220 -9.00 -11.73 24.23
C ARG A 220 -7.68 -11.08 24.71
N LYS A 221 -7.26 -11.37 25.94
CA LYS A 221 -5.97 -10.92 26.51
C LYS A 221 -4.84 -11.92 26.38
N LEU A 222 -5.01 -12.98 25.58
CA LEU A 222 -3.92 -13.90 25.26
C LEU A 222 -2.80 -13.14 24.51
N LYS A 223 -1.57 -13.29 25.02
CA LYS A 223 -0.42 -12.72 24.33
C LYS A 223 -0.17 -13.48 23.04
N ASP A 224 0.03 -12.75 21.96
CA ASP A 224 0.24 -13.31 20.61
C ASP A 224 1.66 -13.87 20.37
N ASN A 225 2.49 -13.91 21.43
CA ASN A 225 3.79 -14.61 21.44
C ASN A 225 3.66 -16.11 21.77
N HIS A 226 2.45 -16.61 22.00
CA HIS A 226 2.17 -18.05 22.10
C HIS A 226 2.07 -18.68 20.71
N TYR A 227 3.16 -18.67 19.98
CA TYR A 227 3.24 -19.01 18.54
C TYR A 227 2.60 -20.35 18.17
N GLY A 228 2.67 -21.37 19.07
CA GLY A 228 2.05 -22.67 18.81
C GLY A 228 0.54 -22.63 18.79
N LEU A 229 -0.11 -21.77 19.58
CA LEU A 229 -1.57 -21.58 19.60
C LEU A 229 -2.05 -20.75 18.41
N MET A 230 -1.20 -19.85 17.90
CA MET A 230 -1.51 -18.94 16.81
C MET A 230 -1.09 -19.49 15.43
N SER A 231 -0.77 -20.77 15.33
CA SER A 231 -0.32 -21.43 14.08
C SER A 231 0.91 -20.78 13.46
N ARG A 232 1.83 -20.32 14.32
CA ARG A 232 3.09 -19.62 13.97
C ARG A 232 4.32 -20.21 14.65
N LYS A 233 4.28 -21.50 15.00
CA LYS A 233 5.35 -22.19 15.71
C LYS A 233 6.70 -22.12 14.97
N ASN A 234 6.66 -22.23 13.65
CA ASN A 234 7.85 -22.23 12.81
C ASN A 234 8.53 -20.85 12.77
N PRO A 235 9.76 -20.68 13.31
CA PRO A 235 10.45 -19.40 13.29
C PRO A 235 10.90 -18.96 11.89
N LYS A 236 11.11 -19.89 10.95
CA LYS A 236 11.40 -19.54 9.55
C LYS A 236 10.19 -18.91 8.90
N GLY A 237 8.99 -19.50 9.11
CA GLY A 237 7.75 -18.93 8.59
C GLY A 237 7.43 -17.53 9.16
N ARG A 238 7.76 -17.26 10.43
CA ARG A 238 7.62 -15.90 10.99
C ARG A 238 8.58 -14.90 10.35
N ARG A 239 9.83 -15.30 10.09
CA ARG A 239 10.78 -14.43 9.39
C ARG A 239 10.38 -14.19 7.94
N GLU A 240 9.90 -15.22 7.25
CA GLU A 240 9.40 -15.11 5.88
C GLU A 240 8.22 -14.15 5.82
N TRP A 241 7.24 -14.28 6.72
CA TRP A 241 6.12 -13.35 6.78
C TRP A 241 6.55 -11.90 6.99
N LYS A 242 7.51 -11.65 7.91
CA LYS A 242 8.06 -10.29 8.13
C LYS A 242 8.71 -9.73 6.87
N LYS A 243 9.47 -10.56 6.16
CA LYS A 243 10.11 -10.19 4.90
C LYS A 243 9.06 -9.87 3.82
N GLU A 244 8.11 -10.78 3.57
CA GLU A 244 7.02 -10.58 2.61
C GLU A 244 6.15 -9.36 2.94
N CYS A 245 5.91 -9.09 4.22
CA CYS A 245 5.20 -7.91 4.68
C CYS A 245 5.91 -6.62 4.26
N LEU A 246 7.21 -6.52 4.50
CA LEU A 246 8.01 -5.36 4.09
C LEU A 246 8.12 -5.26 2.56
N GLU A 247 8.30 -6.37 1.86
CA GLU A 247 8.31 -6.40 0.39
C GLU A 247 6.97 -5.94 -0.20
N THR A 248 5.85 -6.28 0.45
CA THR A 248 4.52 -5.79 0.07
C THR A 248 4.41 -4.27 0.22
N VAL A 249 4.83 -3.75 1.38
CA VAL A 249 4.84 -2.30 1.62
C VAL A 249 5.72 -1.59 0.59
N GLU A 250 6.88 -2.16 0.32
CA GLU A 250 7.84 -1.64 -0.65
C GLU A 250 7.29 -1.61 -2.07
N GLN A 251 6.71 -2.71 -2.53
CA GLN A 251 6.11 -2.81 -3.86
C GLN A 251 4.96 -1.82 -4.06
N LEU A 252 4.16 -1.60 -3.01
CA LEU A 252 2.95 -0.79 -3.07
C LEU A 252 3.15 0.64 -2.52
N TYR A 253 4.39 1.03 -2.19
CA TYR A 253 4.70 2.29 -1.52
C TYR A 253 4.13 3.50 -2.24
N ASN A 254 4.22 3.54 -3.56
CA ASN A 254 3.79 4.68 -4.38
C ASN A 254 2.29 4.71 -4.68
N CYS A 255 1.51 3.68 -4.29
CA CYS A 255 0.07 3.67 -4.55
C CYS A 255 -0.63 4.73 -3.70
N THR A 256 -1.22 5.72 -4.35
CA THR A 256 -1.88 6.86 -3.70
C THR A 256 -3.11 6.43 -2.89
N CYS A 257 -3.89 5.48 -3.40
CA CYS A 257 -5.16 5.01 -2.83
C CYS A 257 -5.02 4.24 -1.52
N ILE A 258 -3.88 3.60 -1.26
CA ILE A 258 -3.70 2.82 -0.04
C ILE A 258 -3.63 3.77 1.15
N CYS A 259 -4.63 3.68 2.03
CA CYS A 259 -4.72 4.50 3.24
C CYS A 259 -4.37 3.72 4.52
N THR A 260 -4.50 2.39 4.50
CA THR A 260 -4.28 1.55 5.69
C THR A 260 -3.63 0.23 5.32
N TRP A 261 -2.57 -0.12 6.04
CA TRP A 261 -2.01 -1.47 6.06
C TRP A 261 -2.70 -2.29 7.14
N VAL A 262 -3.23 -3.47 6.79
CA VAL A 262 -3.85 -4.40 7.75
C VAL A 262 -2.94 -5.60 7.92
N LEU A 263 -2.35 -5.76 9.12
CA LEU A 263 -1.31 -6.76 9.34
C LEU A 263 -1.87 -8.16 9.55
N PHE A 264 -2.91 -8.28 10.37
CA PHE A 264 -3.54 -9.57 10.67
C PHE A 264 -5.06 -9.46 10.59
N ASN A 265 -5.69 -10.52 10.10
CA ASN A 265 -7.14 -10.61 10.01
C ASN A 265 -7.69 -11.52 11.13
N GLU A 266 -8.57 -10.97 11.99
CA GLU A 266 -9.35 -11.71 13.00
C GLU A 266 -8.50 -12.61 13.93
N GLY A 267 -7.24 -12.25 14.17
CA GLY A 267 -6.31 -13.05 14.96
C GLY A 267 -5.76 -14.30 14.24
N TRP A 268 -6.10 -14.53 12.98
CA TRP A 268 -5.61 -15.67 12.21
C TRP A 268 -4.10 -15.53 11.94
N GLY A 269 -3.34 -16.44 12.54
CA GLY A 269 -1.88 -16.43 12.43
C GLY A 269 -1.21 -15.15 12.96
N GLN A 270 -1.87 -14.43 13.86
CA GLN A 270 -1.32 -13.26 14.53
C GLN A 270 -0.11 -13.63 15.40
N PHE A 271 0.91 -12.83 15.38
CA PHE A 271 2.08 -12.94 16.25
C PHE A 271 2.79 -11.59 16.35
N ASP A 272 3.30 -11.29 17.56
CA ASP A 272 4.11 -10.08 17.84
C ASP A 272 3.52 -8.81 17.19
N ALA A 273 2.19 -8.61 17.26
CA ALA A 273 1.49 -7.56 16.50
C ALA A 273 2.04 -6.16 16.77
N VAL A 274 2.41 -5.86 18.01
CA VAL A 274 3.00 -4.55 18.37
C VAL A 274 4.36 -4.36 17.67
N GLU A 275 5.25 -5.35 17.73
CA GLU A 275 6.56 -5.29 17.08
C GLU A 275 6.43 -5.17 15.56
N ASN A 276 5.52 -5.96 14.96
CA ASN A 276 5.26 -5.92 13.53
C ASN A 276 4.63 -4.59 13.08
N THR A 277 3.80 -3.98 13.92
CA THR A 277 3.25 -2.64 13.65
C THR A 277 4.37 -1.59 13.62
N GLU A 278 5.28 -1.62 14.59
CA GLU A 278 6.41 -0.68 14.61
C GLU A 278 7.39 -0.93 13.45
N MET A 279 7.59 -2.18 13.06
CA MET A 279 8.38 -2.54 11.88
C MET A 279 7.80 -1.89 10.61
N VAL A 280 6.49 -2.03 10.37
CA VAL A 280 5.83 -1.42 9.20
C VAL A 280 5.84 0.10 9.30
N ARG A 281 5.55 0.66 10.50
CA ARG A 281 5.57 2.11 10.73
C ARG A 281 6.94 2.74 10.49
N SER A 282 8.01 2.04 10.81
CA SER A 282 9.37 2.52 10.54
C SER A 282 9.69 2.56 9.05
N HIS A 283 9.01 1.75 8.26
CA HIS A 283 9.18 1.63 6.81
C HIS A 283 8.25 2.59 6.05
N ASP A 284 7.00 2.71 6.49
CA ASP A 284 6.02 3.65 5.92
C ASP A 284 5.28 4.42 7.03
N ARG A 285 5.52 5.73 7.08
CA ARG A 285 4.89 6.65 8.05
C ARG A 285 3.70 7.41 7.47
N THR A 286 3.40 7.21 6.19
CA THR A 286 2.41 8.00 5.46
C THR A 286 1.01 7.39 5.49
N ARG A 287 0.88 6.18 6.03
CA ARG A 287 -0.37 5.41 6.07
C ARG A 287 -0.73 4.98 7.48
N LEU A 288 -2.00 4.72 7.68
CA LEU A 288 -2.51 4.12 8.89
C LEU A 288 -2.14 2.63 8.95
N ILE A 289 -2.09 2.08 10.15
CA ILE A 289 -1.84 0.65 10.35
C ILE A 289 -2.92 0.09 11.26
N ASP A 290 -3.66 -0.88 10.75
CA ASP A 290 -4.54 -1.74 11.53
C ASP A 290 -3.74 -2.99 11.92
N ALA A 291 -3.37 -3.08 13.19
CA ALA A 291 -2.53 -4.17 13.70
C ALA A 291 -3.22 -5.53 13.58
N HIS A 292 -4.54 -5.55 13.77
CA HIS A 292 -5.39 -6.71 13.58
C HIS A 292 -6.85 -6.27 13.48
N SER A 293 -7.56 -6.78 12.49
CA SER A 293 -8.99 -6.54 12.35
C SER A 293 -9.79 -7.55 13.19
N GLY A 294 -10.77 -7.07 13.97
CA GLY A 294 -11.69 -7.93 14.75
C GLY A 294 -11.50 -7.94 16.26
#